data_e2deff4d56037f883eeda57d718eebe3
#
_entry.id   e2deff4d56037f883eeda57d718eebe3
#
_cell.length_a   1.000
_cell.length_b   1.000
_cell.length_c   1.000
_cell.angle_alpha   90.00
_cell.angle_beta   90.00
_cell.angle_gamma   90.00
#
_symmetry.space_group_name_H-M   'P 1'
#
loop_
_entity.id
_entity.type
_entity.pdbx_description
1 polymer ?
#
loop_
_entity_poly.entity_id
_entity_poly.type
_entity_poly.pdbx_seq_one_letter_code
_entity_poly.pdbx_strand_id
1 'polypeptide(L)'
;MKVSILSTVALSTMVAGLTCPTNSGGGCGQYTVSGLGARKQQIQSAGGTTEDLAIAMMETENMGTDYVYGDNKSDDSANFGIFKQNWGMLRASCSQFLGQSTAEYNNGAVLNSNLEQDIQCRHESESFYGFQTWVAGHRNGASGLADPTTSDIELYMSAIEWTEQQLGSGSYLTDDTRFWVDVYRPDLNFDALGERSRGKESARDMGG
;
A
#
# COMPACT_ATOMS: atom_id res chain seq x y z
N MET A 1 -39.85 -31.54 -37.63
CA MET A 1 -39.06 -30.44 -37.03
C MET A 1 -37.98 -31.03 -36.13
N LYS A 2 -36.70 -30.94 -36.52
CA LYS A 2 -35.57 -31.39 -35.71
C LYS A 2 -34.98 -30.14 -35.02
N VAL A 3 -35.06 -30.10 -33.71
CA VAL A 3 -34.45 -29.06 -32.89
C VAL A 3 -33.02 -29.46 -32.59
N SER A 4 -32.04 -28.77 -33.17
CA SER A 4 -30.62 -28.92 -32.82
C SER A 4 -30.32 -28.07 -31.60
N ILE A 5 -29.97 -28.70 -30.48
CA ILE A 5 -29.48 -28.02 -29.27
C ILE A 5 -27.97 -27.79 -29.46
N LEU A 6 -27.56 -26.54 -29.69
CA LEU A 6 -26.14 -26.15 -29.60
C LEU A 6 -25.75 -26.06 -28.13
N SER A 7 -24.93 -27.01 -27.66
CA SER A 7 -24.26 -26.89 -26.37
C SER A 7 -23.09 -25.92 -26.52
N THR A 8 -23.21 -24.73 -25.93
CA THR A 8 -22.09 -23.79 -25.75
C THR A 8 -21.21 -24.31 -24.60
N VAL A 9 -20.03 -24.82 -24.93
CA VAL A 9 -18.99 -25.10 -23.95
C VAL A 9 -18.36 -23.77 -23.58
N ALA A 10 -18.62 -23.27 -22.37
CA ALA A 10 -17.91 -22.15 -21.81
C ALA A 10 -16.49 -22.62 -21.46
N LEU A 11 -15.50 -22.18 -22.25
CA LEU A 11 -14.09 -22.29 -21.89
C LEU A 11 -13.82 -21.29 -20.76
N SER A 12 -13.80 -21.75 -19.51
CA SER A 12 -13.22 -21.00 -18.41
C SER A 12 -11.70 -20.98 -18.59
N THR A 13 -11.16 -19.87 -19.07
CA THR A 13 -9.72 -19.62 -19.01
C THR A 13 -9.36 -19.46 -17.52
N MET A 14 -8.71 -20.46 -16.94
CA MET A 14 -8.01 -20.28 -15.67
C MET A 14 -6.87 -19.30 -15.91
N VAL A 15 -7.03 -18.06 -15.48
CA VAL A 15 -5.92 -17.15 -15.33
C VAL A 15 -5.07 -17.74 -14.21
N ALA A 16 -3.86 -18.19 -14.56
CA ALA A 16 -2.88 -18.61 -13.55
C ALA A 16 -2.62 -17.38 -12.66
N GLY A 17 -3.05 -17.44 -11.39
CA GLY A 17 -2.82 -16.37 -10.44
C GLY A 17 -1.32 -16.08 -10.30
N LEU A 18 -0.97 -14.81 -10.11
CA LEU A 18 0.40 -14.45 -9.83
C LEU A 18 0.90 -15.23 -8.60
N THR A 19 2.13 -15.73 -8.68
CA THR A 19 2.77 -16.35 -7.52
C THR A 19 2.98 -15.27 -6.45
N CYS A 20 2.82 -15.66 -5.18
CA CYS A 20 3.13 -14.77 -4.07
C CYS A 20 4.54 -14.17 -4.22
N PRO A 21 4.69 -12.84 -4.33
CA PRO A 21 5.97 -12.20 -4.49
C PRO A 21 6.70 -12.18 -3.14
N THR A 22 7.63 -13.09 -2.95
CA THR A 22 8.43 -13.15 -1.73
C THR A 22 9.90 -13.23 -2.06
N ASN A 23 10.72 -12.56 -1.27
CA ASN A 23 12.14 -12.87 -1.20
C ASN A 23 12.39 -13.78 0.02
N SER A 24 13.58 -14.32 0.12
CA SER A 24 14.01 -15.34 1.08
C SER A 24 13.35 -15.26 2.48
N GLY A 25 12.34 -16.10 2.71
CA GLY A 25 11.68 -16.27 4.01
C GLY A 25 10.41 -15.47 4.24
N GLY A 26 10.01 -14.58 3.32
CA GLY A 26 8.73 -13.86 3.40
C GLY A 26 7.55 -14.70 2.90
N GLY A 27 6.34 -14.25 3.20
CA GLY A 27 5.09 -14.86 2.79
C GLY A 27 4.06 -13.87 2.31
N CYS A 28 2.93 -14.37 1.83
CA CYS A 28 1.71 -13.61 1.67
C CYS A 28 0.51 -14.43 2.14
N GLY A 29 -0.59 -13.73 2.38
CA GLY A 29 -1.80 -14.37 2.85
C GLY A 29 -2.94 -13.40 2.97
N GLN A 30 -3.97 -13.86 3.66
CA GLN A 30 -5.16 -13.05 3.93
C GLN A 30 -5.68 -13.31 5.34
N TYR A 31 -6.36 -12.30 5.90
CA TYR A 31 -7.10 -12.41 7.15
C TYR A 31 -8.26 -11.41 7.14
N THR A 32 -9.15 -11.50 8.12
CA THR A 32 -10.33 -10.65 8.23
C THR A 32 -10.03 -9.45 9.13
N VAL A 33 -10.35 -8.24 8.65
CA VAL A 33 -10.32 -6.99 9.42
C VAL A 33 -11.73 -6.41 9.44
N SER A 34 -12.34 -6.35 10.61
CA SER A 34 -13.73 -5.90 10.75
C SER A 34 -13.94 -4.49 10.20
N GLY A 35 -14.92 -4.32 9.33
CA GLY A 35 -15.27 -3.05 8.70
C GLY A 35 -14.45 -2.71 7.45
N LEU A 36 -13.49 -3.56 7.05
CA LEU A 36 -12.63 -3.29 5.90
C LEU A 36 -13.41 -3.25 4.58
N GLY A 37 -14.45 -4.10 4.44
CA GLY A 37 -15.32 -4.08 3.26
C GLY A 37 -16.02 -2.74 3.07
N ALA A 38 -16.57 -2.17 4.15
CA ALA A 38 -17.16 -0.84 4.12
C ALA A 38 -16.10 0.24 3.78
N ARG A 39 -14.87 0.10 4.28
CA ARG A 39 -13.77 1.01 3.97
C ARG A 39 -13.35 0.96 2.51
N LYS A 40 -13.25 -0.24 1.92
CA LYS A 40 -12.99 -0.41 0.48
C LYS A 40 -14.04 0.31 -0.36
N GLN A 41 -15.33 0.14 -0.02
CA GLN A 41 -16.43 0.81 -0.72
C GLN A 41 -16.36 2.34 -0.59
N GLN A 42 -15.95 2.87 0.56
CA GLN A 42 -15.71 4.32 0.73
C GLN A 42 -14.61 4.82 -0.21
N ILE A 43 -13.49 4.10 -0.29
CA ILE A 43 -12.37 4.45 -1.18
C ILE A 43 -12.81 4.42 -2.64
N GLN A 44 -13.51 3.38 -3.08
CA GLN A 44 -14.03 3.28 -4.44
C GLN A 44 -15.05 4.38 -4.75
N SER A 45 -15.93 4.72 -3.81
CA SER A 45 -16.93 5.79 -3.96
C SER A 45 -16.28 7.18 -4.06
N ALA A 46 -15.11 7.36 -3.47
CA ALA A 46 -14.28 8.57 -3.56
C ALA A 46 -13.40 8.63 -4.83
N GLY A 47 -13.56 7.67 -5.76
CA GLY A 47 -12.82 7.62 -7.01
C GLY A 47 -11.60 6.69 -6.99
N GLY A 48 -11.40 5.92 -5.92
CA GLY A 48 -10.28 4.97 -5.81
C GLY A 48 -10.46 3.74 -6.71
N THR A 49 -9.35 3.26 -7.25
CA THR A 49 -9.22 2.07 -8.09
C THR A 49 -8.91 0.82 -7.25
N THR A 50 -8.83 -0.34 -7.90
CA THR A 50 -8.35 -1.58 -7.25
C THR A 50 -6.88 -1.46 -6.87
N GLU A 51 -6.08 -0.77 -7.67
CA GLU A 51 -4.68 -0.45 -7.37
C GLU A 51 -4.55 0.43 -6.12
N ASP A 52 -5.41 1.46 -5.97
CA ASP A 52 -5.47 2.28 -4.75
C ASP A 52 -5.79 1.44 -3.51
N LEU A 53 -6.71 0.49 -3.61
CA LEU A 53 -7.00 -0.43 -2.52
C LEU A 53 -5.78 -1.29 -2.17
N ALA A 54 -5.06 -1.79 -3.18
CA ALA A 54 -3.87 -2.60 -2.97
C ALA A 54 -2.76 -1.78 -2.27
N ILE A 55 -2.49 -0.55 -2.73
CA ILE A 55 -1.52 0.35 -2.12
C ILE A 55 -1.91 0.68 -0.67
N ALA A 56 -3.17 1.09 -0.43
CA ALA A 56 -3.63 1.44 0.91
C ALA A 56 -3.55 0.25 1.89
N MET A 57 -3.77 -1.00 1.41
CA MET A 57 -3.57 -2.21 2.20
C MET A 57 -2.10 -2.44 2.57
N MET A 58 -1.16 -2.06 1.72
CA MET A 58 0.26 -2.17 2.04
C MET A 58 0.70 -1.16 3.11
N GLU A 59 -0.03 -0.04 3.27
CA GLU A 59 0.36 1.04 4.16
C GLU A 59 -0.19 0.90 5.59
N THR A 60 -1.46 0.55 5.73
CA THR A 60 -2.09 0.39 7.06
C THR A 60 -3.07 -0.77 7.09
N GLU A 61 -3.28 -1.34 8.28
CA GLU A 61 -4.14 -2.51 8.45
C GLU A 61 -5.59 -2.26 8.03
N ASN A 62 -6.12 -1.09 8.37
CA ASN A 62 -7.51 -0.70 8.13
C ASN A 62 -7.68 0.27 6.96
N MET A 63 -6.63 0.53 6.17
CA MET A 63 -6.59 1.55 5.11
C MET A 63 -7.01 2.94 5.65
N GLY A 64 -6.59 3.26 6.87
CA GLY A 64 -6.93 4.48 7.59
C GLY A 64 -5.75 5.44 7.74
N THR A 65 -6.01 6.53 8.47
CA THR A 65 -5.05 7.60 8.77
C THR A 65 -4.78 7.75 10.27
N ASP A 66 -5.05 6.71 11.04
CA ASP A 66 -4.92 6.64 12.50
C ASP A 66 -3.48 6.34 13.00
N TYR A 67 -2.50 6.51 12.12
CA TYR A 67 -1.10 6.43 12.46
C TYR A 67 -0.57 7.76 13.06
N VAL A 68 0.62 7.72 13.63
CA VAL A 68 1.26 8.92 14.20
C VAL A 68 1.39 10.02 13.15
N TYR A 69 1.09 11.27 13.53
CA TYR A 69 1.14 12.43 12.64
C TYR A 69 2.43 12.50 11.81
N GLY A 70 2.30 12.72 10.52
CA GLY A 70 3.42 12.74 9.58
C GLY A 70 4.18 11.41 9.47
N ASP A 71 3.60 10.30 9.99
CA ASP A 71 4.27 9.00 10.16
C ASP A 71 5.56 9.11 11.01
N ASN A 72 5.51 9.98 12.02
CA ASN A 72 6.63 10.35 12.90
C ASN A 72 7.83 10.95 12.15
N LYS A 73 7.56 11.66 11.04
CA LYS A 73 8.53 12.33 10.19
C LYS A 73 8.14 13.80 10.00
N SER A 74 9.05 14.61 9.50
CA SER A 74 8.85 16.04 9.21
C SER A 74 9.36 16.39 7.81
N ASP A 75 9.13 17.63 7.42
CA ASP A 75 9.62 18.17 6.15
C ASP A 75 9.21 17.29 4.96
N ASP A 76 10.04 17.14 3.95
CA ASP A 76 9.73 16.35 2.75
C ASP A 76 9.49 14.86 3.02
N SER A 77 9.88 14.36 4.18
CA SER A 77 9.66 12.97 4.56
C SER A 77 8.36 12.73 5.35
N ALA A 78 7.63 13.78 5.76
CA ALA A 78 6.34 13.65 6.42
C ALA A 78 5.32 12.99 5.48
N ASN A 79 4.54 12.05 6.01
CA ASN A 79 3.57 11.26 5.24
C ASN A 79 2.13 11.58 5.65
N PHE A 80 1.23 11.61 4.66
CA PHE A 80 -0.18 11.95 4.85
C PHE A 80 -1.11 11.09 4.00
N GLY A 81 -2.38 11.01 4.41
CA GLY A 81 -3.41 10.26 3.72
C GLY A 81 -3.33 8.74 3.96
N ILE A 82 -4.26 8.00 3.37
CA ILE A 82 -4.30 6.53 3.48
C ILE A 82 -3.15 5.84 2.75
N PHE A 83 -2.54 6.54 1.80
CA PHE A 83 -1.39 6.08 1.03
C PHE A 83 -0.06 6.48 1.65
N LYS A 84 -0.06 7.19 2.79
CA LYS A 84 1.16 7.74 3.40
C LYS A 84 2.05 8.48 2.40
N GLN A 85 1.43 9.34 1.58
CA GLN A 85 2.13 10.13 0.57
C GLN A 85 3.11 11.10 1.21
N ASN A 86 4.39 11.07 0.82
CA ASN A 86 5.37 11.97 1.41
C ASN A 86 5.28 13.39 0.85
N TRP A 87 5.55 14.38 1.73
CA TRP A 87 5.39 15.78 1.40
C TRP A 87 6.25 16.25 0.23
N GLY A 88 7.47 15.73 0.11
CA GLY A 88 8.37 16.09 -0.99
C GLY A 88 7.79 15.75 -2.36
N MET A 89 7.10 14.61 -2.47
CA MET A 89 6.40 14.22 -3.69
C MET A 89 5.12 15.01 -3.89
N LEU A 90 4.31 15.19 -2.83
CA LEU A 90 3.06 15.95 -2.89
C LEU A 90 3.27 17.37 -3.41
N ARG A 91 4.21 18.11 -2.83
CA ARG A 91 4.48 19.52 -3.24
C ARG A 91 5.11 19.64 -4.64
N ALA A 92 5.63 18.54 -5.20
CA ALA A 92 6.19 18.50 -6.56
C ALA A 92 5.18 18.10 -7.62
N SER A 93 4.11 17.37 -7.27
CA SER A 93 3.24 16.71 -8.24
C SER A 93 1.74 16.89 -8.02
N CYS A 94 1.26 17.07 -6.78
CA CYS A 94 -0.16 17.29 -6.51
C CYS A 94 -0.51 18.78 -6.70
N SER A 95 -1.49 19.05 -7.56
CA SER A 95 -1.93 20.41 -7.93
C SER A 95 -2.26 21.29 -6.74
N GLN A 96 -2.80 20.73 -5.66
CA GLN A 96 -3.14 21.42 -4.41
C GLN A 96 -1.90 21.97 -3.68
N PHE A 97 -0.73 21.34 -3.83
CA PHE A 97 0.47 21.65 -3.05
C PHE A 97 1.63 22.18 -3.90
N LEU A 98 1.45 22.31 -5.22
CA LEU A 98 2.50 22.80 -6.11
C LEU A 98 3.09 24.11 -5.65
N GLY A 99 4.44 24.16 -5.61
CA GLY A 99 5.20 25.36 -5.28
C GLY A 99 5.33 25.65 -3.79
N GLN A 100 4.74 24.83 -2.92
CA GLN A 100 4.93 24.96 -1.48
C GLN A 100 6.34 24.52 -1.06
N SER A 101 6.82 25.10 0.04
CA SER A 101 8.14 24.80 0.58
C SER A 101 8.15 23.53 1.43
N THR A 102 9.33 23.01 1.71
CA THR A 102 9.55 21.89 2.65
C THR A 102 8.95 22.17 4.04
N ALA A 103 9.06 23.43 4.54
CA ALA A 103 8.57 23.81 5.86
C ALA A 103 7.03 23.82 5.98
N GLU A 104 6.31 23.82 4.86
CA GLU A 104 4.84 23.86 4.83
C GLU A 104 4.21 22.46 4.89
N TYR A 105 4.99 21.42 5.25
CA TYR A 105 4.54 20.03 5.25
C TYR A 105 3.24 19.77 6.04
N ASN A 106 2.94 20.60 7.05
CA ASN A 106 1.69 20.49 7.80
C ASN A 106 0.43 20.68 6.94
N ASN A 107 0.55 21.31 5.76
CA ASN A 107 -0.56 21.48 4.84
C ASN A 107 -1.00 20.12 4.24
N GLY A 108 -0.12 19.12 4.19
CA GLY A 108 -0.43 17.77 3.78
C GLY A 108 -1.45 17.05 4.68
N ALA A 109 -1.62 17.50 5.93
CA ALA A 109 -2.53 16.90 6.90
C ALA A 109 -4.01 16.92 6.47
N VAL A 110 -4.40 17.79 5.53
CA VAL A 110 -5.75 17.80 4.95
C VAL A 110 -6.10 16.45 4.31
N LEU A 111 -5.13 15.71 3.78
CA LEU A 111 -5.32 14.41 3.16
C LEU A 111 -5.75 13.35 4.19
N ASN A 112 -5.41 13.52 5.46
CA ASN A 112 -5.84 12.60 6.53
C ASN A 112 -7.36 12.63 6.77
N SER A 113 -8.03 13.68 6.35
CA SER A 113 -9.48 13.87 6.55
C SER A 113 -10.28 14.02 5.25
N ASN A 114 -9.61 14.12 4.11
CA ASN A 114 -10.24 14.28 2.81
C ASN A 114 -9.77 13.19 1.83
N LEU A 115 -10.54 12.11 1.80
CA LEU A 115 -10.23 10.92 1.02
C LEU A 115 -10.19 11.19 -0.50
N GLU A 116 -11.10 12.02 -1.01
CA GLU A 116 -11.15 12.37 -2.43
C GLU A 116 -9.88 13.12 -2.86
N GLN A 117 -9.44 14.07 -2.05
CA GLN A 117 -8.19 14.81 -2.31
C GLN A 117 -6.96 13.91 -2.19
N ASP A 118 -6.94 12.98 -1.24
CA ASP A 118 -5.84 12.04 -1.07
C ASP A 118 -5.68 11.15 -2.30
N ILE A 119 -6.79 10.59 -2.80
CA ILE A 119 -6.82 9.79 -4.04
C ILE A 119 -6.41 10.63 -5.24
N GLN A 120 -6.95 11.84 -5.37
CA GLN A 120 -6.58 12.76 -6.45
C GLN A 120 -5.08 13.06 -6.46
N CYS A 121 -4.50 13.42 -5.31
CA CYS A 121 -3.06 13.68 -5.20
C CYS A 121 -2.22 12.46 -5.56
N ARG A 122 -2.64 11.26 -5.17
CA ARG A 122 -1.97 10.01 -5.53
C ARG A 122 -1.97 9.80 -7.05
N HIS A 123 -3.12 9.99 -7.72
CA HIS A 123 -3.22 9.86 -9.17
C HIS A 123 -2.41 10.93 -9.92
N GLU A 124 -2.43 12.18 -9.45
CA GLU A 124 -1.61 13.25 -10.01
C GLU A 124 -0.12 12.95 -9.85
N SER A 125 0.29 12.44 -8.69
CA SER A 125 1.67 12.08 -8.42
C SER A 125 2.12 10.91 -9.30
N GLU A 126 1.31 9.87 -9.47
CA GLU A 126 1.62 8.78 -10.37
C GLU A 126 1.70 9.24 -11.83
N SER A 127 0.77 10.08 -12.27
CA SER A 127 0.80 10.66 -13.62
C SER A 127 2.08 11.49 -13.87
N PHE A 128 2.59 12.16 -12.84
CA PHE A 128 3.80 12.98 -12.93
C PHE A 128 5.08 12.15 -12.97
N TYR A 129 5.20 11.14 -12.09
CA TYR A 129 6.42 10.34 -11.94
C TYR A 129 6.43 9.06 -12.79
N GLY A 130 5.25 8.53 -13.14
CA GLY A 130 5.07 7.15 -13.57
C GLY A 130 5.06 6.19 -12.38
N PHE A 131 4.33 5.07 -12.51
CA PHE A 131 4.07 4.13 -11.39
C PHE A 131 5.35 3.68 -10.67
N GLN A 132 6.35 3.15 -11.40
CA GLN A 132 7.59 2.66 -10.81
C GLN A 132 8.35 3.73 -10.02
N THR A 133 8.50 4.94 -10.60
CA THR A 133 9.20 6.04 -9.93
C THR A 133 8.39 6.58 -8.76
N TRP A 134 7.06 6.62 -8.88
CA TRP A 134 6.17 6.97 -7.78
C TRP A 134 6.33 6.00 -6.60
N VAL A 135 6.26 4.68 -6.85
CA VAL A 135 6.48 3.65 -5.82
C VAL A 135 7.86 3.80 -5.18
N ALA A 136 8.89 4.02 -5.97
CA ALA A 136 10.26 4.18 -5.48
C ALA A 136 10.41 5.41 -4.58
N GLY A 137 9.87 6.55 -5.01
CA GLY A 137 9.89 7.79 -4.22
C GLY A 137 9.05 7.67 -2.95
N HIS A 138 7.88 7.06 -3.04
CA HIS A 138 7.01 6.79 -1.90
C HIS A 138 7.72 5.93 -0.84
N ARG A 139 8.37 4.84 -1.26
CA ARG A 139 9.01 3.89 -0.35
C ARG A 139 10.34 4.38 0.21
N ASN A 140 11.20 4.94 -0.64
CA ASN A 140 12.59 5.27 -0.32
C ASN A 140 12.90 6.78 -0.41
N GLY A 141 11.88 7.64 -0.64
CA GLY A 141 12.05 9.08 -0.73
C GLY A 141 13.01 9.49 -1.85
N ALA A 142 13.91 10.44 -1.57
CA ALA A 142 14.84 10.97 -2.56
C ALA A 142 15.78 9.92 -3.17
N SER A 143 16.20 8.92 -2.42
CA SER A 143 17.04 7.83 -2.94
C SER A 143 16.28 6.94 -3.92
N GLY A 144 14.99 6.65 -3.65
CA GLY A 144 14.14 5.92 -4.58
C GLY A 144 13.89 6.70 -5.87
N LEU A 145 13.66 8.01 -5.79
CA LEU A 145 13.52 8.85 -6.99
C LEU A 145 14.80 8.87 -7.84
N ALA A 146 15.96 8.77 -7.21
CA ALA A 146 17.25 8.75 -7.91
C ALA A 146 17.58 7.38 -8.54
N ASP A 147 17.13 6.27 -7.91
CA ASP A 147 17.29 4.90 -8.42
C ASP A 147 16.00 4.11 -8.18
N PRO A 148 15.06 4.12 -9.15
CA PRO A 148 13.77 3.46 -9.01
C PRO A 148 13.81 1.96 -9.35
N THR A 149 14.97 1.37 -9.60
CA THR A 149 15.13 0.00 -10.11
C THR A 149 15.74 -0.97 -9.10
N THR A 150 15.72 -0.62 -7.82
CA THR A 150 16.26 -1.48 -6.77
C THR A 150 15.34 -2.67 -6.48
N SER A 151 15.90 -3.79 -6.04
CA SER A 151 15.18 -5.06 -5.84
C SER A 151 14.08 -4.97 -4.78
N ASP A 152 14.18 -4.07 -3.81
CA ASP A 152 13.14 -3.81 -2.81
C ASP A 152 11.95 -3.05 -3.42
N ILE A 153 12.19 -2.17 -4.39
CA ILE A 153 11.14 -1.49 -5.15
C ILE A 153 10.42 -2.48 -6.08
N GLU A 154 11.16 -3.31 -6.81
CA GLU A 154 10.57 -4.36 -7.66
C GLU A 154 9.70 -5.32 -6.83
N LEU A 155 10.16 -5.72 -5.66
CA LEU A 155 9.38 -6.55 -4.75
C LEU A 155 8.10 -5.84 -4.27
N TYR A 156 8.20 -4.56 -3.91
CA TYR A 156 7.04 -3.80 -3.45
C TYR A 156 6.00 -3.61 -4.56
N MET A 157 6.43 -3.32 -5.79
CA MET A 157 5.55 -3.26 -6.97
C MET A 157 4.85 -4.59 -7.20
N SER A 158 5.60 -5.70 -7.19
CA SER A 158 5.03 -7.05 -7.33
C SER A 158 4.03 -7.38 -6.22
N ALA A 159 4.24 -6.85 -5.02
CA ALA A 159 3.30 -7.01 -3.91
C ALA A 159 1.99 -6.23 -4.13
N ILE A 160 2.07 -5.02 -4.68
CA ILE A 160 0.89 -4.24 -5.08
C ILE A 160 0.12 -4.99 -6.17
N GLU A 161 0.79 -5.40 -7.25
CA GLU A 161 0.19 -6.14 -8.37
C GLU A 161 -0.47 -7.44 -7.91
N TRP A 162 0.19 -8.20 -7.05
CA TRP A 162 -0.38 -9.42 -6.49
C TRP A 162 -1.63 -9.13 -5.65
N THR A 163 -1.59 -8.12 -4.79
CA THR A 163 -2.73 -7.73 -3.95
C THR A 163 -3.91 -7.27 -4.81
N GLU A 164 -3.64 -6.46 -5.84
CA GLU A 164 -4.65 -6.01 -6.81
C GLU A 164 -5.32 -7.19 -7.51
N GLN A 165 -4.53 -8.17 -7.97
CA GLN A 165 -5.06 -9.38 -8.60
C GLN A 165 -5.94 -10.20 -7.64
N GLN A 166 -5.52 -10.35 -6.37
CA GLN A 166 -6.34 -11.03 -5.37
C GLN A 166 -7.67 -10.31 -5.15
N LEU A 167 -7.65 -8.98 -5.01
CA LEU A 167 -8.86 -8.15 -4.86
C LEU A 167 -9.82 -8.33 -6.04
N GLY A 168 -9.32 -8.43 -7.27
CA GLY A 168 -10.10 -8.62 -8.49
C GLY A 168 -10.69 -10.02 -8.64
N SER A 169 -10.27 -11.01 -7.86
CA SER A 169 -10.63 -12.42 -8.01
C SER A 169 -11.83 -12.84 -7.15
N GLY A 170 -12.94 -12.13 -7.16
CA GLY A 170 -14.13 -12.57 -6.41
C GLY A 170 -14.86 -11.45 -5.66
N SER A 171 -15.35 -11.73 -4.45
CA SER A 171 -16.10 -10.75 -3.62
C SER A 171 -15.20 -9.81 -2.80
N TYR A 172 -13.89 -9.93 -2.92
CA TYR A 172 -12.91 -9.27 -2.04
C TYR A 172 -12.90 -7.74 -2.10
N LEU A 173 -13.53 -7.14 -3.09
CA LEU A 173 -13.71 -5.68 -3.17
C LEU A 173 -14.73 -5.15 -2.14
N THR A 174 -15.57 -6.00 -1.56
CA THR A 174 -16.67 -5.56 -0.69
C THR A 174 -16.73 -6.27 0.66
N ASP A 175 -15.94 -7.32 0.87
CA ASP A 175 -15.85 -8.06 2.12
C ASP A 175 -14.71 -7.56 3.03
N ASP A 176 -14.63 -8.11 4.22
CA ASP A 176 -13.64 -7.73 5.25
C ASP A 176 -12.27 -8.41 5.09
N THR A 177 -12.01 -9.07 3.95
CA THR A 177 -10.73 -9.73 3.68
C THR A 177 -9.63 -8.71 3.42
N ARG A 178 -8.53 -8.82 4.15
CA ARG A 178 -7.28 -8.10 3.94
C ARG A 178 -6.23 -9.05 3.38
N PHE A 179 -5.57 -8.63 2.31
CA PHE A 179 -4.38 -9.31 1.79
C PHE A 179 -3.11 -8.67 2.36
N TRP A 180 -2.06 -9.43 2.48
CA TRP A 180 -0.75 -8.96 2.93
C TRP A 180 0.37 -9.69 2.19
N VAL A 181 1.50 -9.01 2.05
CA VAL A 181 2.76 -9.54 1.50
C VAL A 181 3.89 -9.05 2.38
N ASP A 182 4.80 -9.93 2.77
CA ASP A 182 6.03 -9.54 3.44
C ASP A 182 6.99 -8.93 2.43
N VAL A 183 7.15 -7.61 2.48
CA VAL A 183 8.12 -6.87 1.69
C VAL A 183 9.34 -6.55 2.55
N TYR A 184 10.29 -7.45 2.57
CA TYR A 184 11.51 -7.35 3.36
C TYR A 184 12.40 -6.22 2.85
N ARG A 185 12.95 -5.42 3.78
CA ARG A 185 14.02 -4.45 3.52
C ARG A 185 15.34 -5.06 3.96
N PRO A 186 16.26 -5.39 3.06
CA PRO A 186 17.53 -6.02 3.41
C PRO A 186 18.48 -5.11 4.21
N ASP A 187 18.26 -3.80 4.20
CA ASP A 187 19.01 -2.77 4.91
C ASP A 187 18.59 -2.57 6.38
N LEU A 188 17.42 -3.09 6.78
CA LEU A 188 17.02 -3.14 8.19
C LEU A 188 17.56 -4.42 8.82
N ASN A 189 18.68 -4.30 9.53
CA ASN A 189 19.29 -5.40 10.25
C ASN A 189 18.35 -5.93 11.33
N PHE A 190 17.65 -7.03 11.07
CA PHE A 190 16.66 -7.66 11.97
C PHE A 190 17.27 -8.19 13.26
N ASP A 191 18.59 -8.34 13.30
CA ASP A 191 19.31 -8.75 14.53
C ASP A 191 19.12 -7.75 15.68
N ALA A 192 18.89 -6.47 15.37
CA ALA A 192 18.64 -5.44 16.39
C ALA A 192 17.21 -5.51 17.01
N LEU A 193 16.24 -6.16 16.36
CA LEU A 193 14.86 -6.30 16.85
C LEU A 193 14.67 -7.61 17.63
N GLY A 194 15.45 -8.64 17.33
CA GLY A 194 15.43 -9.93 18.04
C GLY A 194 15.96 -9.83 19.48
N GLU A 195 16.86 -8.90 19.77
CA GLU A 195 17.37 -8.69 21.13
C GLU A 195 16.40 -7.91 22.02
N ARG A 196 15.55 -7.04 21.47
CA ARG A 196 14.55 -6.30 22.26
C ARG A 196 13.38 -7.15 22.73
N SER A 197 13.02 -8.20 22.01
CA SER A 197 11.95 -9.12 22.45
C SER A 197 12.45 -10.14 23.48
N ARG A 198 13.70 -10.59 23.41
CA ARG A 198 14.31 -11.50 24.40
C ARG A 198 14.64 -10.82 25.73
N GLY A 199 14.93 -9.52 25.72
CA GLY A 199 15.22 -8.74 26.93
C GLY A 199 14.00 -8.48 27.83
N LYS A 200 12.78 -8.60 27.33
CA LYS A 200 11.55 -8.43 28.12
C LYS A 200 11.06 -9.70 28.81
N GLU A 201 11.45 -10.87 28.34
CA GLU A 201 11.06 -12.13 28.93
C GLU A 201 11.97 -12.53 30.13
N SER A 202 13.25 -12.14 30.07
CA SER A 202 14.21 -12.44 31.17
C SER A 202 14.03 -11.60 32.44
N ALA A 203 13.28 -10.50 32.38
CA ALA A 203 13.06 -9.63 33.57
C ALA A 203 11.83 -10.01 34.40
N ARG A 204 11.05 -11.01 34.00
CA ARG A 204 9.86 -11.47 34.75
C ARG A 204 10.10 -12.70 35.64
N ASP A 205 11.26 -13.34 35.54
CA ASP A 205 11.53 -14.61 36.26
C ASP A 205 12.51 -14.49 37.45
N MET A 206 12.83 -13.25 37.89
CA MET A 206 13.64 -13.01 39.07
C MET A 206 12.92 -12.14 40.12
N GLY A 207 11.74 -12.53 40.54
CA GLY A 207 10.96 -11.86 41.57
C GLY A 207 9.97 -12.80 42.20
N GLY A 208 10.48 -13.79 42.93
CA GLY A 208 9.72 -14.69 43.79
C GLY A 208 10.44 -14.84 45.12
#